data_276da510b67fe07347222af615600965
#
_entry.id   276da510b67fe07347222af615600965
#
_cell.length_a   1.000
_cell.length_b   1.000
_cell.length_c   1.000
_cell.angle_alpha   90.00
_cell.angle_beta   90.00
_cell.angle_gamma   90.00
#
_symmetry.space_group_name_H-M   'P 1'
#
loop_
_entity.id
_entity.type
_entity.pdbx_description
1 polymer ?
#
loop_
_entity_poly.entity_id
_entity_poly.type
_entity_poly.pdbx_seq_one_letter_code
_entity_poly.pdbx_strand_id
1 'polypeptide(L)'
;MYILIPLYLPIIVFLASLVNLPIEHIINNYYYKLAKQKLQSFDDLVKIGITGSFGKTSTKDILYQIISRKYLTLKTPKSYNTLMGISRTINSDLNKPMELFIVEMGTFRIGEISKLSKFVKPNIAIITQIGPQHLSTLKTETNVLKAKLEIVDGLKENGTLILNTDNEYLNNVKDHLSNTYNILTYGIDRGTYHAKNITYKVDKTIFDIYKDDTFLFQASTSLLGKHQISNILASYVTTMVLKEYNIIIDDLEFKKAIEAILPSEHRLSYQKINKLHIYDDSYSSNIIGFKNALDVLKRQKGYLCLITPGIVDAGEGEKELNETIAKELNNINEICLIKNHASTYIATYLNNNNINYLLFDNFKEAYKYIFKISLEKEVYLLIENDLPDSFLER
;
A
#
# COMPACT_ATOMS: atom_id res chain seq x y z
N MET A 1 -30.08 31.81 -29.23
CA MET A 1 -29.60 30.44 -29.60
C MET A 1 -28.55 29.86 -28.61
N TYR A 2 -27.71 30.65 -27.98
CA TYR A 2 -26.67 30.18 -27.05
C TYR A 2 -27.16 29.74 -25.66
N ILE A 3 -28.36 30.09 -25.23
CA ILE A 3 -28.90 29.77 -23.88
C ILE A 3 -29.40 28.31 -23.78
N LEU A 4 -29.67 27.63 -24.88
CA LEU A 4 -30.17 26.25 -24.88
C LEU A 4 -29.08 25.17 -24.88
N ILE A 5 -27.82 25.53 -25.21
CA ILE A 5 -26.72 24.59 -25.28
C ILE A 5 -26.45 23.92 -23.90
N PRO A 6 -26.39 24.64 -22.76
CA PRO A 6 -26.18 24.02 -21.45
C PRO A 6 -27.27 23.04 -21.04
N LEU A 7 -28.50 23.23 -21.54
CA LEU A 7 -29.65 22.38 -21.21
C LEU A 7 -29.58 21.02 -21.93
N TYR A 8 -29.07 21.01 -23.17
CA TYR A 8 -28.93 19.78 -23.96
C TYR A 8 -27.60 19.05 -23.77
N LEU A 9 -26.57 19.73 -23.24
CA LEU A 9 -25.25 19.15 -23.04
C LEU A 9 -25.26 17.84 -22.21
N PRO A 10 -25.96 17.74 -21.07
CA PRO A 10 -26.06 16.48 -20.31
C PRO A 10 -26.68 15.34 -21.11
N ILE A 11 -27.70 15.65 -21.93
CA ILE A 11 -28.39 14.67 -22.80
C ILE A 11 -27.46 14.20 -23.90
N ILE A 12 -26.72 15.11 -24.54
CA ILE A 12 -25.74 14.76 -25.58
C ILE A 12 -24.63 13.91 -25.01
N VAL A 13 -24.08 14.27 -23.82
CA VAL A 13 -23.05 13.48 -23.12
C VAL A 13 -23.58 12.11 -22.75
N PHE A 14 -24.80 12.00 -22.26
CA PHE A 14 -25.44 10.73 -21.94
C PHE A 14 -25.61 9.85 -23.19
N LEU A 15 -26.12 10.40 -24.29
CA LEU A 15 -26.26 9.67 -25.56
C LEU A 15 -24.90 9.24 -26.13
N ALA A 16 -23.91 10.13 -26.09
CA ALA A 16 -22.54 9.81 -26.50
C ALA A 16 -21.95 8.68 -25.63
N SER A 17 -22.19 8.70 -24.33
CA SER A 17 -21.74 7.63 -23.44
C SER A 17 -22.40 6.28 -23.76
N LEU A 18 -23.69 6.26 -24.09
CA LEU A 18 -24.41 5.05 -24.52
C LEU A 18 -23.83 4.44 -25.80
N VAL A 19 -23.40 5.27 -26.75
CA VAL A 19 -22.74 4.82 -27.99
C VAL A 19 -21.32 4.32 -27.70
N ASN A 20 -20.59 4.97 -26.79
CA ASN A 20 -19.24 4.60 -26.46
C ASN A 20 -19.14 3.29 -25.63
N LEU A 21 -20.11 2.99 -24.75
CA LEU A 21 -20.11 1.79 -23.91
C LEU A 21 -19.87 0.48 -24.69
N PRO A 22 -20.61 0.16 -25.78
CA PRO A 22 -20.36 -1.07 -26.55
C PRO A 22 -18.99 -1.05 -27.25
N ILE A 23 -18.53 0.12 -27.71
CA ILE A 23 -17.22 0.25 -28.36
C ILE A 23 -16.11 0.00 -27.35
N GLU A 24 -16.17 0.63 -26.16
CA GLU A 24 -15.24 0.35 -25.07
C GLU A 24 -15.24 -1.12 -24.68
N HIS A 25 -16.41 -1.75 -24.59
CA HIS A 25 -16.51 -3.14 -24.24
C HIS A 25 -15.81 -4.05 -25.28
N ILE A 26 -15.99 -3.77 -26.57
CA ILE A 26 -15.35 -4.51 -27.67
C ILE A 26 -13.83 -4.33 -27.60
N ILE A 27 -13.35 -3.09 -27.45
CA ILE A 27 -11.93 -2.76 -27.35
C ILE A 27 -11.30 -3.44 -26.13
N ASN A 28 -11.94 -3.31 -24.97
CA ASN A 28 -11.45 -3.90 -23.72
C ASN A 28 -11.40 -5.43 -23.82
N ASN A 29 -12.40 -6.07 -24.42
CA ASN A 29 -12.44 -7.50 -24.62
C ASN A 29 -11.38 -7.98 -25.63
N TYR A 30 -11.09 -7.19 -26.66
CA TYR A 30 -9.99 -7.48 -27.60
C TYR A 30 -8.63 -7.47 -26.88
N TYR A 31 -8.32 -6.42 -26.13
CA TYR A 31 -7.05 -6.32 -25.39
C TYR A 31 -6.93 -7.37 -24.28
N TYR A 32 -8.04 -7.72 -23.62
CA TYR A 32 -8.07 -8.81 -22.65
C TYR A 32 -7.76 -10.17 -23.30
N LYS A 33 -8.39 -10.48 -24.44
CA LYS A 33 -8.13 -11.73 -25.19
C LYS A 33 -6.67 -11.80 -25.64
N LEU A 34 -6.11 -10.71 -26.15
CA LEU A 34 -4.72 -10.63 -26.57
C LEU A 34 -3.76 -10.88 -25.38
N ALA A 35 -4.01 -10.22 -24.25
CA ALA A 35 -3.23 -10.43 -23.04
C ALA A 35 -3.32 -11.86 -22.52
N LYS A 36 -4.52 -12.47 -22.58
CA LYS A 36 -4.73 -13.87 -22.18
C LYS A 36 -3.95 -14.85 -23.05
N GLN A 37 -3.99 -14.69 -24.36
CA GLN A 37 -3.22 -15.51 -25.30
C GLN A 37 -1.71 -15.34 -25.07
N LYS A 38 -1.25 -14.09 -24.91
CA LYS A 38 0.15 -13.79 -24.61
C LYS A 38 0.61 -14.45 -23.30
N LEU A 39 -0.18 -14.30 -22.22
CA LEU A 39 0.15 -14.90 -20.93
C LEU A 39 0.20 -16.42 -20.96
N GLN A 40 -0.64 -17.06 -21.78
CA GLN A 40 -0.66 -18.50 -21.99
C GLN A 40 0.55 -19.04 -22.75
N SER A 41 1.27 -18.20 -23.51
CA SER A 41 2.50 -18.59 -24.22
C SER A 41 3.77 -18.54 -23.33
N PHE A 42 3.61 -18.24 -22.04
CA PHE A 42 4.69 -18.20 -21.05
C PHE A 42 4.48 -19.32 -20.02
N ASP A 43 4.85 -20.55 -20.37
CA ASP A 43 4.61 -21.74 -19.54
C ASP A 43 5.40 -21.71 -18.23
N ASP A 44 6.68 -21.28 -18.30
CA ASP A 44 7.62 -21.25 -17.17
C ASP A 44 7.51 -19.99 -16.31
N LEU A 45 6.67 -19.02 -16.68
CA LEU A 45 6.52 -17.77 -15.96
C LEU A 45 5.90 -18.02 -14.57
N VAL A 46 6.64 -17.70 -13.53
CA VAL A 46 6.13 -17.74 -12.16
C VAL A 46 5.32 -16.47 -11.88
N LYS A 47 4.05 -16.64 -11.53
CA LYS A 47 3.10 -15.55 -11.31
C LYS A 47 2.75 -15.43 -9.84
N ILE A 48 2.91 -14.21 -9.29
CA ILE A 48 2.65 -13.88 -7.90
C ILE A 48 1.49 -12.88 -7.85
N GLY A 49 0.37 -13.28 -7.27
CA GLY A 49 -0.78 -12.40 -7.07
C GLY A 49 -0.76 -11.80 -5.67
N ILE A 50 -0.99 -10.49 -5.56
CA ILE A 50 -0.99 -9.78 -4.27
C ILE A 50 -2.31 -9.02 -4.12
N THR A 51 -3.04 -9.29 -3.04
CA THR A 51 -4.24 -8.54 -2.66
C THR A 51 -4.25 -8.17 -1.17
N GLY A 52 -5.24 -7.39 -0.75
CA GLY A 52 -5.43 -6.93 0.61
C GLY A 52 -6.06 -5.55 0.63
N SER A 53 -6.48 -5.09 1.78
CA SER A 53 -6.94 -3.71 1.96
C SER A 53 -5.76 -2.74 1.95
N PHE A 54 -4.71 -3.03 2.70
CA PHE A 54 -3.50 -2.20 2.83
C PHE A 54 -2.25 -3.02 2.50
N GLY A 55 -1.14 -2.36 2.16
CA GLY A 55 0.16 -3.00 1.96
C GLY A 55 0.40 -3.66 0.60
N LYS A 56 -0.60 -3.78 -0.29
CA LYS A 56 -0.47 -4.41 -1.62
C LYS A 56 0.69 -3.84 -2.45
N THR A 57 0.65 -2.55 -2.70
CA THR A 57 1.63 -1.86 -3.54
C THR A 57 3.01 -1.89 -2.91
N SER A 58 3.09 -1.66 -1.59
CA SER A 58 4.38 -1.72 -0.86
C SER A 58 4.99 -3.11 -0.92
N THR A 59 4.20 -4.17 -0.67
CA THR A 59 4.69 -5.56 -0.79
C THR A 59 5.13 -5.88 -2.21
N LYS A 60 4.35 -5.47 -3.23
CA LYS A 60 4.73 -5.62 -4.65
C LYS A 60 6.07 -4.94 -4.97
N ASP A 61 6.25 -3.72 -4.50
CA ASP A 61 7.44 -2.92 -4.80
C ASP A 61 8.67 -3.42 -4.04
N ILE A 62 8.52 -3.84 -2.78
CA ILE A 62 9.58 -4.49 -1.99
C ILE A 62 10.00 -5.79 -2.65
N LEU A 63 9.04 -6.67 -2.94
CA LEU A 63 9.30 -7.96 -3.56
C LEU A 63 9.99 -7.81 -4.93
N TYR A 64 9.53 -6.86 -5.75
CA TYR A 64 10.17 -6.52 -7.02
C TYR A 64 11.61 -6.06 -6.84
N GLN A 65 11.88 -5.14 -5.92
CA GLN A 65 13.24 -4.64 -5.67
C GLN A 65 14.20 -5.74 -5.18
N ILE A 66 13.67 -6.75 -4.48
CA ILE A 66 14.46 -7.90 -4.04
C ILE A 66 14.76 -8.83 -5.21
N ILE A 67 13.72 -9.27 -5.93
CA ILE A 67 13.82 -10.32 -6.93
C ILE A 67 14.53 -9.83 -8.20
N SER A 68 14.23 -8.61 -8.65
CA SER A 68 14.78 -8.03 -9.90
C SER A 68 16.29 -7.80 -9.89
N ARG A 69 16.95 -7.97 -8.73
CA ARG A 69 18.42 -7.95 -8.64
C ARG A 69 19.07 -9.16 -9.29
N LYS A 70 18.34 -10.25 -9.44
CA LYS A 70 18.89 -11.53 -9.92
C LYS A 70 18.06 -12.14 -11.06
N TYR A 71 16.76 -11.88 -11.10
CA TYR A 71 15.82 -12.50 -12.02
C TYR A 71 15.04 -11.47 -12.82
N LEU A 72 14.81 -11.75 -14.09
CA LEU A 72 14.04 -10.86 -14.97
C LEU A 72 12.57 -10.86 -14.55
N THR A 73 12.17 -9.81 -13.89
CA THR A 73 10.88 -9.69 -13.23
C THR A 73 10.06 -8.54 -13.79
N LEU A 74 8.82 -8.82 -14.15
CA LEU A 74 7.81 -7.82 -14.46
C LEU A 74 6.93 -7.59 -13.23
N LYS A 75 6.50 -6.36 -12.98
CA LYS A 75 5.43 -6.04 -12.03
C LYS A 75 4.37 -5.15 -12.66
N THR A 76 3.14 -5.20 -12.17
CA THR A 76 2.13 -4.20 -12.55
C THR A 76 2.58 -2.80 -12.10
N PRO A 77 2.64 -1.80 -13.00
CA PRO A 77 3.11 -0.46 -12.67
C PRO A 77 2.08 0.28 -11.81
N LYS A 78 2.55 1.15 -10.93
CA LYS A 78 1.68 1.97 -10.04
C LYS A 78 0.56 1.13 -9.41
N SER A 79 -0.70 1.57 -9.52
CA SER A 79 -1.91 0.87 -9.05
C SER A 79 -2.68 0.21 -10.20
N TYR A 80 -2.00 -0.32 -11.23
CA TYR A 80 -2.64 -1.11 -12.32
C TYR A 80 -3.09 -2.48 -11.81
N ASN A 81 -4.13 -2.47 -10.98
CA ASN A 81 -4.63 -3.63 -10.24
C ASN A 81 -6.03 -4.08 -10.70
N THR A 82 -6.49 -3.55 -11.85
CA THR A 82 -7.74 -3.92 -12.52
C THR A 82 -7.48 -4.81 -13.73
N LEU A 83 -8.53 -5.47 -14.27
CA LEU A 83 -8.42 -6.35 -15.43
C LEU A 83 -7.74 -5.66 -16.62
N MET A 84 -8.13 -4.42 -16.91
CA MET A 84 -7.54 -3.66 -18.03
C MET A 84 -6.13 -3.18 -17.73
N GLY A 85 -5.84 -2.77 -16.48
CA GLY A 85 -4.50 -2.39 -16.07
C GLY A 85 -3.50 -3.55 -16.19
N ILE A 86 -3.90 -4.74 -15.73
CA ILE A 86 -3.09 -5.97 -15.86
C ILE A 86 -2.96 -6.38 -17.33
N SER A 87 -4.05 -6.34 -18.12
CA SER A 87 -4.01 -6.66 -19.56
C SER A 87 -3.08 -5.71 -20.33
N ARG A 88 -3.09 -4.43 -20.00
CA ARG A 88 -2.18 -3.44 -20.58
C ARG A 88 -0.73 -3.78 -20.26
N THR A 89 -0.40 -4.05 -19.00
CA THR A 89 0.95 -4.44 -18.57
C THR A 89 1.44 -5.69 -19.32
N ILE A 90 0.59 -6.71 -19.46
CA ILE A 90 0.94 -7.92 -20.20
C ILE A 90 1.19 -7.61 -21.67
N ASN A 91 0.32 -6.83 -22.31
CA ASN A 91 0.43 -6.54 -23.75
C ASN A 91 1.67 -5.69 -24.07
N SER A 92 1.96 -4.66 -23.23
CA SER A 92 3.08 -3.75 -23.49
C SER A 92 4.43 -4.32 -23.02
N ASP A 93 4.49 -4.89 -21.82
CA ASP A 93 5.74 -5.06 -21.09
C ASP A 93 6.16 -6.52 -20.89
N LEU A 94 5.22 -7.49 -20.96
CA LEU A 94 5.55 -8.90 -20.82
C LEU A 94 6.27 -9.42 -22.09
N ASN A 95 7.55 -9.66 -21.99
CA ASN A 95 8.38 -10.15 -23.09
C ASN A 95 9.27 -11.31 -22.61
N LYS A 96 9.70 -12.18 -23.52
CA LYS A 96 10.76 -13.14 -23.22
C LYS A 96 12.09 -12.39 -23.07
N PRO A 97 12.92 -12.70 -22.09
CA PRO A 97 12.92 -13.88 -21.23
C PRO A 97 12.44 -13.62 -19.78
N MET A 98 11.31 -12.94 -19.57
CA MET A 98 10.77 -12.73 -18.21
C MET A 98 10.54 -14.07 -17.50
N GLU A 99 11.01 -14.13 -16.23
CA GLU A 99 10.92 -15.32 -15.37
C GLU A 99 9.79 -15.19 -14.34
N LEU A 100 9.52 -13.95 -13.88
CA LEU A 100 8.49 -13.66 -12.88
C LEU A 100 7.56 -12.53 -13.31
N PHE A 101 6.31 -12.65 -12.84
CA PHE A 101 5.33 -11.58 -12.97
C PHE A 101 4.60 -11.36 -11.65
N ILE A 102 4.80 -10.18 -11.03
CA ILE A 102 4.18 -9.76 -9.78
C ILE A 102 2.97 -8.88 -10.10
N VAL A 103 1.78 -9.35 -9.69
CA VAL A 103 0.50 -8.75 -10.05
C VAL A 103 -0.22 -8.25 -8.81
N GLU A 104 -0.45 -6.95 -8.73
CA GLU A 104 -1.35 -6.38 -7.75
C GLU A 104 -2.81 -6.57 -8.20
N MET A 105 -3.68 -7.06 -7.32
CA MET A 105 -5.10 -7.31 -7.58
C MET A 105 -5.97 -6.48 -6.64
N GLY A 106 -6.66 -5.50 -7.22
CA GLY A 106 -7.60 -4.62 -6.53
C GLY A 106 -9.06 -5.03 -6.76
N THR A 107 -9.96 -4.53 -5.91
CA THR A 107 -11.40 -4.71 -6.10
C THR A 107 -12.20 -3.61 -5.43
N PHE A 108 -13.34 -3.30 -6.03
CA PHE A 108 -14.43 -2.52 -5.47
C PHE A 108 -15.68 -3.37 -5.23
N ARG A 109 -15.78 -4.57 -5.81
CA ARG A 109 -16.96 -5.45 -5.75
C ARG A 109 -16.53 -6.91 -5.64
N ILE A 110 -17.38 -7.71 -5.00
CA ILE A 110 -17.24 -9.17 -4.98
C ILE A 110 -17.26 -9.71 -6.42
N GLY A 111 -16.41 -10.69 -6.72
CA GLY A 111 -16.25 -11.34 -8.03
C GLY A 111 -15.14 -10.72 -8.89
N GLU A 112 -14.60 -9.55 -8.55
CA GLU A 112 -13.56 -8.92 -9.36
C GLU A 112 -12.20 -9.59 -9.17
N ILE A 113 -11.77 -9.88 -7.94
CA ILE A 113 -10.52 -10.61 -7.70
C ILE A 113 -10.58 -12.03 -8.26
N SER A 114 -11.73 -12.70 -8.18
CA SER A 114 -11.94 -14.00 -8.82
C SER A 114 -11.62 -13.96 -10.33
N LYS A 115 -12.12 -12.92 -11.02
CA LYS A 115 -11.82 -12.73 -12.45
C LYS A 115 -10.34 -12.47 -12.70
N LEU A 116 -9.68 -11.64 -11.87
CA LEU A 116 -8.25 -11.34 -11.97
C LEU A 116 -7.42 -12.58 -11.71
N SER A 117 -7.73 -13.32 -10.65
CA SER A 117 -7.01 -14.52 -10.26
C SER A 117 -7.14 -15.62 -11.33
N LYS A 118 -8.35 -15.90 -11.83
CA LYS A 118 -8.59 -16.84 -12.93
C LYS A 118 -7.92 -16.44 -14.25
N PHE A 119 -7.74 -15.14 -14.47
CA PHE A 119 -7.03 -14.62 -15.63
C PHE A 119 -5.52 -14.82 -15.50
N VAL A 120 -4.93 -14.44 -14.35
CA VAL A 120 -3.48 -14.50 -14.10
C VAL A 120 -3.03 -15.92 -13.79
N LYS A 121 -3.82 -16.71 -13.05
CA LYS A 121 -3.50 -18.04 -12.52
C LYS A 121 -2.18 -18.01 -11.73
N PRO A 122 -2.14 -17.37 -10.57
CA PRO A 122 -0.93 -17.23 -9.79
C PRO A 122 -0.41 -18.58 -9.29
N ASN A 123 0.91 -18.71 -9.20
CA ASN A 123 1.60 -19.79 -8.50
C ASN A 123 1.64 -19.53 -6.99
N ILE A 124 1.74 -18.24 -6.63
CA ILE A 124 1.80 -17.75 -5.25
C ILE A 124 0.77 -16.65 -5.10
N ALA A 125 -0.08 -16.75 -4.08
CA ALA A 125 -1.05 -15.72 -3.72
C ALA A 125 -0.70 -15.14 -2.34
N ILE A 126 -0.74 -13.81 -2.20
CA ILE A 126 -0.45 -13.11 -0.95
C ILE A 126 -1.67 -12.28 -0.57
N ILE A 127 -2.15 -12.45 0.66
CA ILE A 127 -3.15 -11.56 1.26
C ILE A 127 -2.47 -10.79 2.39
N THR A 128 -2.28 -9.48 2.18
CA THR A 128 -1.49 -8.65 3.10
C THR A 128 -2.24 -8.27 4.37
N GLN A 129 -3.42 -7.66 4.23
CA GLN A 129 -4.22 -7.23 5.37
C GLN A 129 -5.68 -7.04 4.96
N ILE A 130 -6.61 -7.33 5.87
CA ILE A 130 -8.03 -7.01 5.78
C ILE A 130 -8.35 -5.87 6.74
N GLY A 131 -9.13 -4.90 6.27
CA GLY A 131 -9.57 -3.78 7.08
C GLY A 131 -10.59 -2.91 6.32
N PRO A 132 -11.09 -1.85 6.94
CA PRO A 132 -12.15 -1.00 6.41
C PRO A 132 -11.67 -0.25 5.15
N GLN A 133 -11.90 -0.86 4.00
CA GLN A 133 -11.62 -0.29 2.68
C GLN A 133 -12.79 -0.56 1.74
N HIS A 134 -13.16 0.43 0.92
CA HIS A 134 -14.28 0.33 -0.05
C HIS A 134 -15.62 -0.05 0.61
N LEU A 135 -15.87 0.41 1.86
CA LEU A 135 -17.10 0.11 2.58
C LEU A 135 -18.35 0.68 1.90
N SER A 136 -18.24 1.74 1.09
CA SER A 136 -19.34 2.25 0.26
C SER A 136 -19.90 1.20 -0.71
N THR A 137 -19.05 0.30 -1.21
CA THR A 137 -19.42 -0.74 -2.17
C THR A 137 -19.48 -2.14 -1.55
N LEU A 138 -18.54 -2.51 -0.70
CA LEU A 138 -18.47 -3.82 -0.05
C LEU A 138 -19.30 -3.91 1.24
N LYS A 139 -19.65 -2.76 1.84
CA LYS A 139 -20.53 -2.58 3.01
C LYS A 139 -19.99 -3.06 4.34
N THR A 140 -19.34 -4.22 4.42
CA THR A 140 -18.82 -4.80 5.65
C THR A 140 -17.41 -5.35 5.49
N GLU A 141 -16.62 -5.41 6.56
CA GLU A 141 -15.29 -6.01 6.54
C GLU A 141 -15.33 -7.52 6.23
N THR A 142 -16.43 -8.20 6.60
CA THR A 142 -16.66 -9.61 6.20
C THR A 142 -16.76 -9.74 4.67
N ASN A 143 -17.41 -8.81 3.99
CA ASN A 143 -17.45 -8.79 2.52
C ASN A 143 -16.09 -8.40 1.92
N VAL A 144 -15.33 -7.53 2.59
CA VAL A 144 -13.94 -7.25 2.19
C VAL A 144 -13.10 -8.52 2.27
N LEU A 145 -13.20 -9.28 3.36
CA LEU A 145 -12.52 -10.58 3.50
C LEU A 145 -12.92 -11.53 2.37
N LYS A 146 -14.24 -11.72 2.13
CA LYS A 146 -14.73 -12.59 1.04
C LYS A 146 -14.15 -12.18 -0.30
N ALA A 147 -14.19 -10.89 -0.63
CA ALA A 147 -13.66 -10.39 -1.89
C ALA A 147 -12.14 -10.61 -2.04
N LYS A 148 -11.35 -10.47 -0.95
CA LYS A 148 -9.91 -10.73 -1.00
C LYS A 148 -9.58 -12.22 -1.07
N LEU A 149 -10.35 -13.07 -0.42
CA LEU A 149 -10.19 -14.52 -0.51
C LEU A 149 -10.44 -15.07 -1.92
N GLU A 150 -11.15 -14.37 -2.78
CA GLU A 150 -11.34 -14.74 -4.18
C GLU A 150 -10.01 -14.94 -4.95
N ILE A 151 -8.87 -14.48 -4.40
CA ILE A 151 -7.56 -14.69 -5.01
C ILE A 151 -7.23 -16.18 -5.16
N VAL A 152 -7.78 -17.04 -4.32
CA VAL A 152 -7.58 -18.50 -4.40
C VAL A 152 -8.31 -19.15 -5.56
N ASP A 153 -9.35 -18.51 -6.13
CA ASP A 153 -10.17 -19.08 -7.21
C ASP A 153 -9.36 -19.36 -8.49
N GLY A 154 -8.24 -18.70 -8.67
CA GLY A 154 -7.33 -18.92 -9.79
C GLY A 154 -5.95 -19.41 -9.36
N LEU A 155 -5.73 -19.65 -8.08
CA LEU A 155 -4.46 -20.21 -7.58
C LEU A 155 -4.23 -21.57 -8.24
N LYS A 156 -3.00 -21.84 -8.71
CA LYS A 156 -2.67 -23.12 -9.32
C LYS A 156 -2.82 -24.25 -8.29
N GLU A 157 -3.06 -25.47 -8.75
CA GLU A 157 -3.32 -26.65 -7.91
C GLU A 157 -2.26 -26.88 -6.83
N ASN A 158 -0.98 -26.70 -7.17
CA ASN A 158 0.14 -26.77 -6.21
C ASN A 158 0.62 -25.37 -5.76
N GLY A 159 -0.24 -24.37 -5.89
CA GLY A 159 0.11 -23.00 -5.51
C GLY A 159 0.06 -22.78 -4.01
N THR A 160 0.85 -21.79 -3.56
CA THR A 160 0.95 -21.46 -2.14
C THR A 160 0.21 -20.15 -1.84
N LEU A 161 -0.60 -20.19 -0.78
CA LEU A 161 -1.26 -19.01 -0.22
C LEU A 161 -0.47 -18.49 0.98
N ILE A 162 -0.07 -17.21 0.95
CA ILE A 162 0.68 -16.56 2.02
C ILE A 162 -0.25 -15.60 2.75
N LEU A 163 -0.39 -15.76 4.07
CA LEU A 163 -1.34 -15.03 4.90
C LEU A 163 -0.64 -14.27 6.04
N ASN A 164 -1.07 -13.03 6.25
CA ASN A 164 -0.71 -12.24 7.42
C ASN A 164 -1.57 -12.64 8.63
N THR A 165 -1.02 -13.36 9.59
CA THR A 165 -1.75 -13.83 10.77
C THR A 165 -1.78 -12.85 11.94
N ASP A 166 -1.14 -11.70 11.85
CA ASP A 166 -1.42 -10.57 12.76
C ASP A 166 -2.81 -9.99 12.49
N ASN A 167 -3.35 -10.19 11.30
CA ASN A 167 -4.70 -9.80 10.96
C ASN A 167 -5.69 -10.87 11.43
N GLU A 168 -6.59 -10.49 12.35
CA GLU A 168 -7.53 -11.43 12.98
C GLU A 168 -8.45 -12.12 11.96
N TYR A 169 -8.92 -11.41 10.95
CA TYR A 169 -9.76 -11.99 9.90
C TYR A 169 -9.04 -13.13 9.16
N LEU A 170 -7.77 -12.92 8.82
CA LEU A 170 -6.96 -13.93 8.11
C LEU A 170 -6.56 -15.07 9.04
N ASN A 171 -6.24 -14.77 10.30
CA ASN A 171 -5.91 -15.78 11.28
C ASN A 171 -7.09 -16.73 11.56
N ASN A 172 -8.31 -16.19 11.61
CA ASN A 172 -9.52 -16.99 11.88
C ASN A 172 -9.91 -17.93 10.74
N VAL A 173 -9.54 -17.61 9.50
CA VAL A 173 -9.88 -18.46 8.33
C VAL A 173 -8.75 -19.40 7.89
N LYS A 174 -7.53 -19.25 8.42
CA LYS A 174 -6.35 -19.99 7.97
C LYS A 174 -6.53 -21.51 8.08
N ASP A 175 -7.05 -21.99 9.22
CA ASP A 175 -7.19 -23.43 9.47
C ASP A 175 -8.21 -24.09 8.54
N HIS A 176 -9.28 -23.37 8.20
CA HIS A 176 -10.25 -23.81 7.20
C HIS A 176 -9.61 -23.88 5.80
N LEU A 177 -8.85 -22.86 5.43
CA LEU A 177 -8.18 -22.80 4.12
C LEU A 177 -7.04 -23.81 3.99
N SER A 178 -6.36 -24.17 5.08
CA SER A 178 -5.26 -25.16 5.09
C SER A 178 -5.71 -26.58 4.71
N ASN A 179 -7.01 -26.86 4.80
CA ASN A 179 -7.57 -28.13 4.32
C ASN A 179 -7.57 -28.27 2.79
N THR A 180 -7.41 -27.15 2.07
CA THR A 180 -7.53 -27.10 0.60
C THR A 180 -6.27 -26.56 -0.06
N TYR A 181 -5.56 -25.66 0.58
CA TYR A 181 -4.43 -24.92 0.00
C TYR A 181 -3.16 -25.13 0.84
N ASN A 182 -2.00 -25.12 0.17
CA ASN A 182 -0.72 -24.98 0.85
C ASN A 182 -0.62 -23.55 1.42
N ILE A 183 -0.52 -23.42 2.74
CA ILE A 183 -0.50 -22.12 3.43
C ILE A 183 0.80 -21.92 4.15
N LEU A 184 1.41 -20.75 3.93
CA LEU A 184 2.46 -20.20 4.77
C LEU A 184 1.97 -18.91 5.44
N THR A 185 2.36 -18.74 6.70
CA THR A 185 1.92 -17.59 7.49
C THR A 185 3.08 -16.70 7.88
N TYR A 186 2.79 -15.41 7.97
CA TYR A 186 3.72 -14.43 8.50
C TYR A 186 2.99 -13.41 9.37
N GLY A 187 3.76 -12.72 10.18
CA GLY A 187 3.31 -11.60 11.01
C GLY A 187 4.45 -11.08 11.88
N ILE A 188 4.22 -10.04 12.63
CA ILE A 188 5.18 -9.54 13.62
C ILE A 188 5.01 -10.31 14.93
N ASP A 189 3.76 -10.42 15.36
CA ASP A 189 3.41 -11.04 16.65
C ASP A 189 2.97 -12.51 16.49
N ARG A 190 2.53 -12.92 15.28
CA ARG A 190 2.00 -14.26 14.99
C ARG A 190 2.45 -14.73 13.60
N GLY A 191 2.56 -16.05 13.43
CA GLY A 191 2.90 -16.68 12.14
C GLY A 191 4.16 -17.49 12.20
N THR A 192 4.29 -18.41 11.23
CA THR A 192 5.48 -19.26 11.07
C THR A 192 6.74 -18.40 10.86
N TYR A 193 6.63 -17.33 10.07
CA TYR A 193 7.70 -16.37 9.90
C TYR A 193 7.32 -15.06 10.60
N HIS A 194 8.18 -14.62 11.54
CA HIS A 194 7.87 -13.44 12.34
C HIS A 194 9.11 -12.60 12.67
N ALA A 195 8.88 -11.38 13.19
CA ALA A 195 9.94 -10.47 13.57
C ALA A 195 10.01 -10.29 15.09
N LYS A 196 11.24 -10.32 15.64
CA LYS A 196 11.51 -10.00 17.05
C LYS A 196 12.58 -8.90 17.15
N ASN A 197 12.82 -8.40 18.36
CA ASN A 197 13.89 -7.46 18.68
C ASN A 197 13.89 -6.20 17.79
N ILE A 198 12.69 -5.65 17.51
CA ILE A 198 12.52 -4.50 16.63
C ILE A 198 13.08 -3.25 17.27
N THR A 199 13.99 -2.60 16.58
CA THR A 199 14.60 -1.32 16.97
C THR A 199 14.37 -0.29 15.87
N TYR A 200 13.70 0.80 16.22
CA TYR A 200 13.47 1.92 15.32
C TYR A 200 14.55 3.00 15.55
N LYS A 201 15.28 3.34 14.50
CA LYS A 201 16.20 4.48 14.44
C LYS A 201 15.59 5.61 13.61
N VAL A 202 16.25 6.75 13.57
CA VAL A 202 15.76 7.94 12.85
C VAL A 202 15.52 7.65 11.36
N ASP A 203 16.42 6.91 10.75
CA ASP A 203 16.49 6.67 9.29
C ASP A 203 16.35 5.20 8.90
N LYS A 204 16.21 4.30 9.87
CA LYS A 204 16.14 2.85 9.59
C LYS A 204 15.44 2.06 10.68
N THR A 205 14.96 0.91 10.29
CA THR A 205 14.40 -0.12 11.18
C THR A 205 15.32 -1.34 11.17
N ILE A 206 15.61 -1.89 12.37
CA ILE A 206 16.41 -3.11 12.56
C ILE A 206 15.52 -4.11 13.28
N PHE A 207 15.51 -5.37 12.83
CA PHE A 207 14.73 -6.44 13.43
C PHE A 207 15.30 -7.80 13.10
N ASP A 208 14.99 -8.79 13.93
CA ASP A 208 15.39 -10.16 13.73
C ASP A 208 14.27 -10.96 13.07
N ILE A 209 14.59 -11.75 12.05
CA ILE A 209 13.64 -12.66 11.39
C ILE A 209 13.78 -14.06 11.97
N TYR A 210 12.63 -14.65 12.30
CA TYR A 210 12.52 -15.99 12.84
C TYR A 210 11.61 -16.85 11.96
N LYS A 211 11.89 -18.16 11.93
CA LYS A 211 10.94 -19.17 11.50
C LYS A 211 10.60 -20.03 12.70
N ASP A 212 9.36 -20.03 13.14
CA ASP A 212 8.93 -20.58 14.43
C ASP A 212 9.87 -20.04 15.55
N ASP A 213 10.53 -20.88 16.31
CA ASP A 213 11.48 -20.45 17.34
C ASP A 213 12.93 -20.34 16.86
N THR A 214 13.18 -20.56 15.57
CA THR A 214 14.54 -20.54 15.00
C THR A 214 14.89 -19.16 14.50
N PHE A 215 15.92 -18.54 15.06
CA PHE A 215 16.53 -17.32 14.54
C PHE A 215 17.16 -17.59 13.17
N LEU A 216 16.83 -16.76 12.18
CA LEU A 216 17.40 -16.85 10.84
C LEU A 216 18.51 -15.81 10.64
N PHE A 217 18.17 -14.54 10.72
CA PHE A 217 19.13 -13.44 10.59
C PHE A 217 18.54 -12.12 11.09
N GLN A 218 19.45 -11.16 11.36
CA GLN A 218 19.07 -9.78 11.63
C GLN A 218 18.98 -9.00 10.33
N ALA A 219 17.87 -8.29 10.16
CA ALA A 219 17.55 -7.43 9.04
C ALA A 219 17.70 -5.95 9.40
N SER A 220 18.11 -5.12 8.43
CA SER A 220 18.13 -3.66 8.52
C SER A 220 17.56 -3.08 7.23
N THR A 221 16.75 -2.02 7.33
CA THR A 221 16.13 -1.38 6.18
C THR A 221 15.88 0.10 6.43
N SER A 222 15.89 0.91 5.37
CA SER A 222 15.49 2.31 5.40
C SER A 222 13.97 2.50 5.42
N LEU A 223 13.19 1.43 5.26
CA LEU A 223 11.73 1.48 5.37
C LEU A 223 11.30 1.64 6.83
N LEU A 224 10.48 2.65 7.10
CA LEU A 224 10.07 3.02 8.45
C LEU A 224 8.64 2.54 8.76
N GLY A 225 8.40 2.23 10.03
CA GLY A 225 7.09 1.83 10.54
C GLY A 225 6.85 0.32 10.57
N LYS A 226 6.02 -0.10 11.56
CA LYS A 226 5.70 -1.51 11.82
C LYS A 226 5.12 -2.23 10.60
N HIS A 227 4.29 -1.54 9.81
CA HIS A 227 3.68 -2.10 8.61
C HIS A 227 4.70 -2.49 7.52
N GLN A 228 5.85 -1.80 7.44
CA GLN A 228 6.89 -2.16 6.46
C GLN A 228 7.60 -3.47 6.83
N ILE A 229 7.77 -3.75 8.13
CA ILE A 229 8.29 -5.04 8.59
C ILE A 229 7.37 -6.17 8.10
N SER A 230 6.05 -5.99 8.23
CA SER A 230 5.06 -6.96 7.76
C SER A 230 5.16 -7.18 6.23
N ASN A 231 5.33 -6.10 5.44
CA ASN A 231 5.51 -6.20 3.98
C ASN A 231 6.83 -6.91 3.60
N ILE A 232 7.91 -6.68 4.38
CA ILE A 232 9.20 -7.36 4.20
C ILE A 232 9.07 -8.85 4.54
N LEU A 233 8.38 -9.20 5.62
CA LEU A 233 8.11 -10.61 5.98
C LEU A 233 7.32 -11.33 4.90
N ALA A 234 6.26 -10.70 4.35
CA ALA A 234 5.53 -11.25 3.21
C ALA A 234 6.46 -11.53 2.02
N SER A 235 7.37 -10.60 1.74
CA SER A 235 8.35 -10.73 0.66
C SER A 235 9.36 -11.85 0.95
N TYR A 236 9.83 -11.97 2.21
CA TYR A 236 10.74 -13.04 2.61
C TYR A 236 10.09 -14.43 2.44
N VAL A 237 8.88 -14.61 2.98
CA VAL A 237 8.14 -15.87 2.82
C VAL A 237 7.94 -16.21 1.35
N THR A 238 7.68 -15.20 0.52
CA THR A 238 7.56 -15.41 -0.93
C THR A 238 8.86 -15.94 -1.53
N THR A 239 10.04 -15.43 -1.11
CA THR A 239 11.33 -15.96 -1.60
C THR A 239 11.59 -17.39 -1.15
N MET A 240 11.05 -17.81 -0.01
CA MET A 240 11.13 -19.22 0.43
C MET A 240 10.31 -20.14 -0.49
N VAL A 241 9.09 -19.72 -0.87
CA VAL A 241 8.24 -20.48 -1.81
C VAL A 241 8.85 -20.51 -3.21
N LEU A 242 9.50 -19.44 -3.66
CA LEU A 242 10.12 -19.34 -4.98
C LEU A 242 11.22 -20.40 -5.21
N LYS A 243 11.81 -20.95 -4.15
CA LYS A 243 12.78 -22.07 -4.24
C LYS A 243 12.17 -23.31 -4.88
N GLU A 244 10.87 -23.54 -4.71
CA GLU A 244 10.13 -24.66 -5.35
C GLU A 244 10.05 -24.51 -6.88
N TYR A 245 10.26 -23.29 -7.37
CA TYR A 245 10.27 -22.94 -8.80
C TYR A 245 11.70 -22.70 -9.33
N ASN A 246 12.74 -23.17 -8.63
CA ASN A 246 14.16 -22.97 -8.96
C ASN A 246 14.60 -21.48 -8.98
N ILE A 247 13.83 -20.61 -8.34
CA ILE A 247 14.17 -19.19 -8.15
C ILE A 247 14.73 -19.04 -6.74
N ILE A 248 16.05 -18.96 -6.64
CA ILE A 248 16.77 -19.02 -5.36
C ILE A 248 17.32 -17.64 -5.01
N ILE A 249 16.84 -17.12 -3.89
CA ILE A 249 17.38 -15.95 -3.19
C ILE A 249 17.72 -16.42 -1.79
N ASP A 250 18.99 -16.45 -1.45
CA ASP A 250 19.43 -16.86 -0.13
C ASP A 250 19.26 -15.71 0.90
N ASP A 251 19.44 -16.05 2.19
CA ASP A 251 19.23 -15.10 3.28
C ASP A 251 20.20 -13.91 3.22
N LEU A 252 21.42 -14.12 2.73
CA LEU A 252 22.41 -13.05 2.58
C LEU A 252 22.03 -12.11 1.41
N GLU A 253 21.60 -12.68 0.28
CA GLU A 253 21.09 -11.93 -0.87
C GLU A 253 19.86 -11.11 -0.47
N PHE A 254 18.92 -11.74 0.26
CA PHE A 254 17.73 -11.07 0.77
C PHE A 254 18.10 -9.91 1.71
N LYS A 255 18.98 -10.16 2.70
CA LYS A 255 19.44 -9.14 3.64
C LYS A 255 20.06 -7.94 2.93
N LYS A 256 20.98 -8.16 1.99
CA LYS A 256 21.60 -7.10 1.19
C LYS A 256 20.56 -6.34 0.34
N ALA A 257 19.54 -7.06 -0.16
CA ALA A 257 18.49 -6.44 -0.96
C ALA A 257 17.66 -5.47 -0.12
N ILE A 258 17.20 -5.89 1.07
CA ILE A 258 16.36 -5.03 1.93
C ILE A 258 17.13 -3.85 2.56
N GLU A 259 18.42 -3.99 2.80
CA GLU A 259 19.29 -2.88 3.24
C GLU A 259 19.40 -1.78 2.18
N ALA A 260 19.30 -2.14 0.91
CA ALA A 260 19.42 -1.23 -0.21
C ALA A 260 18.05 -0.86 -0.85
N ILE A 261 16.94 -1.24 -0.23
CA ILE A 261 15.61 -0.82 -0.70
C ILE A 261 15.47 0.69 -0.54
N LEU A 262 15.00 1.32 -1.60
CA LEU A 262 14.59 2.71 -1.57
C LEU A 262 13.09 2.78 -1.24
N PRO A 263 12.68 3.59 -0.25
CA PRO A 263 11.25 3.85 -0.03
C PRO A 263 10.63 4.45 -1.29
N SER A 264 9.39 4.09 -1.55
CA SER A 264 8.63 4.76 -2.60
C SER A 264 8.43 6.23 -2.21
N GLU A 265 8.51 7.14 -3.19
CA GLU A 265 8.28 8.56 -2.95
C GLU A 265 6.95 8.79 -2.22
N HIS A 266 6.95 9.70 -1.26
CA HIS A 266 5.76 10.07 -0.47
C HIS A 266 5.09 8.92 0.31
N ARG A 267 5.82 7.84 0.62
CA ARG A 267 5.35 6.73 1.45
C ARG A 267 6.26 6.51 2.65
N LEU A 268 6.11 7.41 3.62
CA LEU A 268 6.93 7.48 4.83
C LEU A 268 8.43 7.47 4.50
N SER A 269 8.79 8.22 3.45
CA SER A 269 10.17 8.39 3.04
C SER A 269 10.89 9.38 3.97
N TYR A 270 12.13 9.06 4.30
CA TYR A 270 12.95 9.91 5.18
C TYR A 270 13.95 10.75 4.38
N GLN A 271 14.02 12.03 4.73
CA GLN A 271 15.01 12.96 4.20
C GLN A 271 15.54 13.85 5.32
N LYS A 272 16.83 14.21 5.26
CA LYS A 272 17.44 15.17 6.20
C LYS A 272 17.97 16.38 5.45
N ILE A 273 17.59 17.57 5.90
CA ILE A 273 18.08 18.85 5.40
C ILE A 273 18.60 19.65 6.62
N ASN A 274 19.90 19.70 6.81
CA ASN A 274 20.55 20.31 7.99
C ASN A 274 20.00 19.72 9.31
N LYS A 275 19.29 20.52 10.11
CA LYS A 275 18.65 20.13 11.37
C LYS A 275 17.18 19.68 11.20
N LEU A 276 16.67 19.66 9.97
CA LEU A 276 15.30 19.25 9.65
C LEU A 276 15.29 17.81 9.16
N HIS A 277 14.65 16.93 9.92
CA HIS A 277 14.36 15.55 9.58
C HIS A 277 12.93 15.48 9.07
N ILE A 278 12.73 15.05 7.84
CA ILE A 278 11.43 15.00 7.17
C ILE A 278 11.03 13.55 6.99
N TYR A 279 9.84 13.21 7.46
CA TYR A 279 9.12 11.99 7.18
C TYR A 279 7.96 12.35 6.26
N ASP A 280 8.06 11.95 5.00
CA ASP A 280 7.09 12.30 3.97
C ASP A 280 6.19 11.10 3.66
N ASP A 281 4.93 11.15 4.12
CA ASP A 281 3.86 10.18 3.84
C ASP A 281 2.66 10.85 3.18
N SER A 282 2.93 11.80 2.29
CA SER A 282 1.92 12.65 1.66
C SER A 282 1.12 11.98 0.54
N TYR A 283 1.42 10.73 0.17
CA TYR A 283 0.68 10.00 -0.88
C TYR A 283 -0.56 9.27 -0.37
N SER A 284 -0.61 8.91 0.91
CA SER A 284 -1.55 7.91 1.41
C SER A 284 -2.54 8.54 2.38
N SER A 285 -3.83 8.52 2.03
CA SER A 285 -4.90 9.01 2.90
C SER A 285 -5.66 7.85 3.53
N ASN A 286 -5.16 7.32 4.66
CA ASN A 286 -5.91 6.35 5.46
C ASN A 286 -5.46 6.38 6.93
N ILE A 287 -6.40 6.07 7.82
CA ILE A 287 -6.19 6.16 9.26
C ILE A 287 -5.06 5.27 9.80
N ILE A 288 -4.87 4.09 9.21
CA ILE A 288 -3.84 3.14 9.65
C ILE A 288 -2.45 3.65 9.25
N GLY A 289 -2.30 4.15 8.02
CA GLY A 289 -1.08 4.79 7.54
C GLY A 289 -0.71 5.96 8.43
N PHE A 290 -1.65 6.88 8.65
CA PHE A 290 -1.44 8.05 9.47
C PHE A 290 -1.00 7.71 10.92
N LYS A 291 -1.67 6.75 11.57
CA LYS A 291 -1.28 6.28 12.91
C LYS A 291 0.13 5.69 12.93
N ASN A 292 0.49 4.90 11.91
CA ASN A 292 1.84 4.35 11.78
C ASN A 292 2.90 5.45 11.58
N ALA A 293 2.61 6.46 10.79
CA ALA A 293 3.52 7.59 10.56
C ALA A 293 3.68 8.46 11.83
N LEU A 294 2.58 8.70 12.55
CA LEU A 294 2.62 9.37 13.86
C LEU A 294 3.44 8.58 14.89
N ASP A 295 3.34 7.26 14.91
CA ASP A 295 4.13 6.41 15.79
C ASP A 295 5.64 6.55 15.48
N VAL A 296 6.02 6.61 14.21
CA VAL A 296 7.41 6.88 13.80
C VAL A 296 7.87 8.26 14.28
N LEU A 297 7.06 9.30 14.11
CA LEU A 297 7.36 10.65 14.55
C LEU A 297 7.52 10.72 16.09
N LYS A 298 6.55 10.18 16.84
CA LYS A 298 6.52 10.21 18.32
C LYS A 298 7.69 9.49 18.99
N ARG A 299 8.36 8.57 18.29
CA ARG A 299 9.56 7.88 18.78
C ARG A 299 10.81 8.75 18.73
N GLN A 300 10.78 9.88 18.01
CA GLN A 300 11.93 10.76 17.88
C GLN A 300 12.14 11.61 19.13
N LYS A 301 13.42 11.87 19.43
CA LYS A 301 13.83 12.70 20.57
C LYS A 301 14.22 14.09 20.07
N GLY A 302 13.25 15.00 19.98
CA GLY A 302 13.48 16.36 19.51
C GLY A 302 12.20 17.15 19.40
N TYR A 303 12.20 18.19 18.59
CA TYR A 303 11.04 19.04 18.38
C TYR A 303 10.15 18.46 17.29
N LEU A 304 8.99 17.91 17.69
CA LEU A 304 8.09 17.16 16.80
C LEU A 304 7.11 18.11 16.12
N CYS A 305 7.01 18.01 14.80
CA CYS A 305 6.14 18.84 13.98
C CYS A 305 5.30 17.97 13.04
N LEU A 306 4.07 18.39 12.77
CA LEU A 306 3.16 17.77 11.83
C LEU A 306 2.62 18.82 10.86
N ILE A 307 2.60 18.52 9.58
CA ILE A 307 1.84 19.25 8.56
C ILE A 307 0.83 18.27 7.94
N THR A 308 -0.46 18.61 8.00
CA THR A 308 -1.51 17.76 7.43
C THR A 308 -2.75 18.56 7.04
N PRO A 309 -3.44 18.18 5.95
CA PRO A 309 -4.78 18.64 5.61
C PRO A 309 -5.88 17.83 6.33
N GLY A 310 -5.52 16.78 7.09
CA GLY A 310 -6.43 15.76 7.59
C GLY A 310 -6.68 14.65 6.56
N ILE A 311 -7.52 13.67 6.92
CA ILE A 311 -7.95 12.61 6.00
C ILE A 311 -9.08 13.17 5.13
N VAL A 312 -8.80 13.34 3.84
CA VAL A 312 -9.73 13.88 2.83
C VAL A 312 -10.45 12.74 2.08
N ASP A 313 -11.57 13.06 1.41
CA ASP A 313 -12.33 12.15 0.55
C ASP A 313 -12.82 10.85 1.22
N ALA A 314 -13.02 10.86 2.53
CA ALA A 314 -13.50 9.71 3.29
C ALA A 314 -15.05 9.59 3.33
N GLY A 315 -15.77 10.46 2.63
CA GLY A 315 -17.24 10.44 2.57
C GLY A 315 -17.89 10.66 3.95
N GLU A 316 -18.93 9.92 4.24
CA GLU A 316 -19.68 10.06 5.51
C GLU A 316 -18.84 9.80 6.77
N GLY A 317 -17.76 9.04 6.66
CA GLY A 317 -16.82 8.73 7.76
C GLY A 317 -15.73 9.78 8.02
N GLU A 318 -15.64 10.84 7.20
CA GLU A 318 -14.55 11.82 7.25
C GLU A 318 -14.40 12.48 8.62
N LYS A 319 -15.51 12.85 9.24
CA LYS A 319 -15.53 13.45 10.58
C LYS A 319 -14.94 12.50 11.62
N GLU A 320 -15.46 11.28 11.72
CA GLU A 320 -15.04 10.29 12.72
C GLU A 320 -13.56 9.93 12.59
N LEU A 321 -13.08 9.78 11.36
CA LEU A 321 -11.68 9.49 11.08
C LEU A 321 -10.77 10.63 11.53
N ASN A 322 -11.11 11.88 11.21
CA ASN A 322 -10.32 13.05 11.58
C ASN A 322 -10.36 13.32 13.10
N GLU A 323 -11.50 13.12 13.77
CA GLU A 323 -11.57 13.16 15.23
C GLU A 323 -10.71 12.06 15.88
N THR A 324 -10.65 10.87 15.27
CA THR A 324 -9.80 9.76 15.75
C THR A 324 -8.33 10.10 15.62
N ILE A 325 -7.92 10.73 14.52
CA ILE A 325 -6.53 11.22 14.35
C ILE A 325 -6.22 12.34 15.35
N ALA A 326 -7.14 13.28 15.55
CA ALA A 326 -6.93 14.40 16.47
C ALA A 326 -6.62 13.93 17.91
N LYS A 327 -7.23 12.82 18.36
CA LYS A 327 -6.93 12.18 19.66
C LYS A 327 -5.49 11.70 19.78
N GLU A 328 -4.85 11.40 18.67
CA GLU A 328 -3.45 10.93 18.62
C GLU A 328 -2.43 12.07 18.56
N LEU A 329 -2.83 13.34 18.41
CA LEU A 329 -1.92 14.44 18.21
C LEU A 329 -1.30 15.00 19.51
N ASN A 330 -1.54 14.37 20.63
CA ASN A 330 -0.90 14.70 21.89
C ASN A 330 0.62 14.57 21.80
N ASN A 331 1.35 15.46 22.44
CA ASN A 331 2.83 15.51 22.49
C ASN A 331 3.50 15.87 21.14
N ILE A 332 2.78 16.46 20.20
CA ILE A 332 3.35 17.12 19.04
C ILE A 332 3.59 18.60 19.40
N ASN A 333 4.79 19.11 19.16
CA ASN A 333 5.15 20.48 19.55
C ASN A 333 4.52 21.54 18.64
N GLU A 334 4.45 21.26 17.33
CA GLU A 334 3.81 22.14 16.35
C GLU A 334 2.87 21.31 15.46
N ILE A 335 1.60 21.65 15.49
CA ILE A 335 0.58 21.07 14.61
C ILE A 335 0.18 22.13 13.59
N CYS A 336 0.58 21.94 12.33
CA CYS A 336 0.26 22.82 11.22
C CYS A 336 -0.84 22.17 10.36
N LEU A 337 -2.05 22.71 10.45
CA LEU A 337 -3.19 22.25 9.66
C LEU A 337 -3.29 23.06 8.38
N ILE A 338 -3.45 22.40 7.24
CA ILE A 338 -3.77 23.06 5.96
C ILE A 338 -5.29 23.20 5.85
N LYS A 339 -5.76 24.42 5.62
CA LYS A 339 -7.19 24.76 5.60
C LYS A 339 -7.96 23.98 4.54
N ASN A 340 -8.86 23.13 4.98
CA ASN A 340 -9.89 22.47 4.17
C ASN A 340 -11.02 21.98 5.08
N HIS A 341 -11.99 21.26 4.52
CA HIS A 341 -13.12 20.70 5.26
C HIS A 341 -12.66 19.67 6.32
N ALA A 342 -11.77 18.74 5.96
CA ALA A 342 -11.30 17.67 6.85
C ALA A 342 -10.51 18.23 8.06
N SER A 343 -9.64 19.22 7.84
CA SER A 343 -8.86 19.84 8.92
C SER A 343 -9.73 20.60 9.95
N THR A 344 -10.94 21.03 9.59
CA THR A 344 -11.88 21.65 10.56
C THR A 344 -12.31 20.69 11.64
N TYR A 345 -12.46 19.41 11.38
CA TYR A 345 -12.79 18.41 12.40
C TYR A 345 -11.64 18.23 13.40
N ILE A 346 -10.40 18.17 12.90
CA ILE A 346 -9.19 18.13 13.73
C ILE A 346 -9.10 19.40 14.60
N ALA A 347 -9.22 20.57 13.98
CA ALA A 347 -9.16 21.86 14.68
C ALA A 347 -10.23 21.98 15.78
N THR A 348 -11.46 21.53 15.51
CA THR A 348 -12.53 21.52 16.49
C THR A 348 -12.19 20.66 17.71
N TYR A 349 -11.66 19.46 17.50
CA TYR A 349 -11.22 18.59 18.58
C TYR A 349 -10.08 19.20 19.40
N LEU A 350 -9.04 19.76 18.72
CA LEU A 350 -7.89 20.37 19.38
C LEU A 350 -8.31 21.59 20.24
N ASN A 351 -9.20 22.43 19.74
CA ASN A 351 -9.76 23.55 20.48
C ASN A 351 -10.48 23.09 21.74
N ASN A 352 -11.33 22.09 21.64
CA ASN A 352 -12.10 21.56 22.78
C ASN A 352 -11.21 20.91 23.86
N ASN A 353 -9.98 20.53 23.50
CA ASN A 353 -9.02 19.91 24.42
C ASN A 353 -7.85 20.84 24.79
N ASN A 354 -7.92 22.14 24.44
CA ASN A 354 -6.88 23.15 24.69
C ASN A 354 -5.50 22.75 24.14
N ILE A 355 -5.46 22.11 22.96
CA ILE A 355 -4.23 21.76 22.26
C ILE A 355 -3.96 22.83 21.19
N ASN A 356 -2.77 23.43 21.22
CA ASN A 356 -2.39 24.48 20.30
C ASN A 356 -2.14 23.93 18.89
N TYR A 357 -2.54 24.65 17.88
CA TYR A 357 -2.27 24.39 16.47
C TYR A 357 -2.22 25.68 15.66
N LEU A 358 -1.68 25.59 14.46
CA LEU A 358 -1.61 26.72 13.51
C LEU A 358 -2.37 26.32 12.23
N LEU A 359 -3.05 27.31 11.64
CA LEU A 359 -3.78 27.16 10.37
C LEU A 359 -3.03 27.89 9.26
N PHE A 360 -2.76 27.19 8.16
CA PHE A 360 -2.10 27.72 6.97
C PHE A 360 -3.01 27.57 5.74
N ASP A 361 -2.91 28.53 4.81
CA ASP A 361 -3.69 28.46 3.57
C ASP A 361 -3.14 27.41 2.59
N ASN A 362 -1.83 27.12 2.69
CA ASN A 362 -1.18 26.13 1.83
C ASN A 362 0.05 25.49 2.50
N PHE A 363 0.47 24.36 1.93
CA PHE A 363 1.63 23.60 2.39
C PHE A 363 2.93 24.45 2.42
N LYS A 364 3.16 25.26 1.38
CA LYS A 364 4.39 26.04 1.23
C LYS A 364 4.60 27.02 2.39
N GLU A 365 3.54 27.63 2.90
CA GLU A 365 3.59 28.52 4.07
C GLU A 365 3.90 27.73 5.35
N ALA A 366 3.20 26.62 5.58
CA ALA A 366 3.45 25.74 6.73
C ALA A 366 4.89 25.21 6.73
N TYR A 367 5.36 24.73 5.57
CA TYR A 367 6.73 24.24 5.43
C TYR A 367 7.78 25.33 5.70
N LYS A 368 7.59 26.54 5.16
CA LYS A 368 8.48 27.69 5.43
C LYS A 368 8.52 28.04 6.92
N TYR A 369 7.40 27.94 7.61
CA TYR A 369 7.32 28.18 9.05
C TYR A 369 8.16 27.15 9.82
N ILE A 370 7.96 25.86 9.56
CA ILE A 370 8.74 24.78 10.20
C ILE A 370 10.23 24.85 9.82
N PHE A 371 10.55 25.17 8.57
CA PHE A 371 11.94 25.35 8.13
C PHE A 371 12.66 26.43 8.94
N LYS A 372 12.01 27.57 9.23
CA LYS A 372 12.60 28.62 10.09
C LYS A 372 12.91 28.11 11.49
N ILE A 373 12.02 27.31 12.09
CA ILE A 373 12.26 26.71 13.40
C ILE A 373 13.49 25.78 13.35
N SER A 374 13.67 25.05 12.26
CA SER A 374 14.80 24.12 12.10
C SER A 374 16.17 24.79 11.97
N LEU A 375 16.23 26.08 11.70
CA LEU A 375 17.50 26.83 11.72
C LEU A 375 18.09 26.91 13.13
N GLU A 376 17.25 26.94 14.16
CA GLU A 376 17.65 27.10 15.55
C GLU A 376 17.83 25.77 16.27
N LYS A 377 16.91 24.81 16.06
CA LYS A 377 16.87 23.52 16.77
C LYS A 377 16.66 22.33 15.85
N GLU A 378 16.91 21.13 16.34
CA GLU A 378 16.67 19.89 15.60
C GLU A 378 15.17 19.58 15.59
N VAL A 379 14.61 19.49 14.38
CA VAL A 379 13.17 19.33 14.12
C VAL A 379 12.91 18.03 13.39
N TYR A 380 11.89 17.31 13.83
CA TYR A 380 11.36 16.11 13.19
C TYR A 380 9.97 16.44 12.66
N LEU A 381 9.83 16.51 11.35
CA LEU A 381 8.62 16.90 10.64
C LEU A 381 7.98 15.67 9.98
N LEU A 382 6.73 15.40 10.30
CA LEU A 382 5.88 14.51 9.53
C LEU A 382 5.02 15.34 8.57
N ILE A 383 5.04 14.96 7.30
CA ILE A 383 4.13 15.46 6.27
C ILE A 383 3.18 14.31 5.94
N GLU A 384 1.89 14.50 6.22
CA GLU A 384 0.93 13.41 6.18
C GLU A 384 -0.28 13.79 5.35
N ASN A 385 -0.77 12.80 4.60
CA ASN A 385 -1.94 12.85 3.73
C ASN A 385 -1.84 13.65 2.45
N ASP A 386 -2.81 13.35 1.59
CA ASP A 386 -3.01 13.76 0.22
C ASP A 386 -2.93 15.29 0.05
N LEU A 387 -1.71 15.77 -0.08
CA LEU A 387 -1.48 17.15 -0.50
C LEU A 387 -1.69 17.18 -2.03
N PRO A 388 -2.51 18.10 -2.55
CA PRO A 388 -2.71 18.23 -3.98
C PRO A 388 -1.37 18.29 -4.74
N ASP A 389 -1.28 17.64 -5.90
CA ASP A 389 -0.06 17.59 -6.72
C ASP A 389 0.57 18.96 -6.99
N SER A 390 -0.24 20.03 -7.01
CA SER A 390 0.21 21.43 -7.09
C SER A 390 1.10 21.90 -5.93
N PHE A 391 1.14 21.17 -4.82
CA PHE A 391 2.02 21.46 -3.69
C PHE A 391 3.37 20.74 -3.76
N LEU A 392 3.47 19.72 -4.62
CA LEU A 392 4.67 18.91 -4.82
C LEU A 392 5.58 19.47 -5.93
N GLU A 393 5.10 20.40 -6.75
CA GLU A 393 5.94 21.15 -7.68
C GLU A 393 6.88 22.10 -6.90
N ARG A 394 8.11 21.69 -6.84
CA ARG A 394 9.23 22.41 -6.19
C ARG A 394 9.97 23.28 -7.18
#